data_4fa3b17a9a21273e56b1d651382fb8a5
#
_entry.id   4fa3b17a9a21273e56b1d651382fb8a5
#
_cell.length_a   1.000
_cell.length_b   1.000
_cell.length_c   1.000
_cell.angle_alpha   90.00
_cell.angle_beta   90.00
_cell.angle_gamma   90.00
#
_symmetry.space_group_name_H-M   'P 1'
#
loop_
_entity.id
_entity.type
_entity.pdbx_description
1 polymer ?
#
loop_
_entity_poly.entity_id
_entity_poly.type
_entity_poly.pdbx_seq_one_letter_code
_entity_poly.pdbx_strand_id
1 'polypeptide(L)'
;ETENKKCSLSAEESMRRTIRTFAIRAGHFTACEKKDYAQLLPVFGVQYKEGILDFEKIFGNKNPVVIEIGFGMGKATAIIAENNPDINYLGLEVHKPGVGKLLGEIRTRNLKNIRIIEHDAMEVLENIIAPESVDAFHIFFPDPWQKKRHEKRRLIQRPRTDLIASRLKKGGYLYFVTDWLPYAEFGLEQLEKTPGLKNKYEGYAPHQQWRPETRFEQKGIDANRVINEMMFIKQ
;
A
#
# COMPACT_ATOMS: atom_id res chain seq x y z
N GLU A 1 -27.00 31.95 -7.69
CA GLU A 1 -26.73 31.35 -6.38
C GLU A 1 -26.59 29.82 -6.55
N THR A 2 -25.40 29.34 -6.84
CA THR A 2 -25.08 27.92 -6.91
C THR A 2 -24.54 27.52 -5.56
N GLU A 3 -25.36 26.89 -4.73
CA GLU A 3 -24.98 26.30 -3.48
C GLU A 3 -23.99 25.14 -3.70
N ASN A 4 -22.79 25.36 -3.23
CA ASN A 4 -21.71 24.38 -3.13
C ASN A 4 -22.09 23.38 -2.02
N LYS A 5 -22.84 22.31 -2.36
CA LYS A 5 -23.06 21.17 -1.46
C LYS A 5 -21.73 20.45 -1.26
N LYS A 6 -20.94 20.90 -0.30
CA LYS A 6 -19.93 20.05 0.33
C LYS A 6 -20.66 18.87 0.95
N CYS A 7 -20.47 17.67 0.36
CA CYS A 7 -20.94 16.43 0.94
C CYS A 7 -20.21 16.26 2.28
N SER A 8 -20.82 16.69 3.38
CA SER A 8 -20.30 16.47 4.71
C SER A 8 -20.42 14.98 5.02
N LEU A 9 -19.28 14.32 5.13
CA LEU A 9 -19.20 12.94 5.63
C LEU A 9 -19.87 12.86 7.00
N SER A 10 -20.52 11.73 7.28
CA SER A 10 -21.08 11.51 8.61
C SER A 10 -19.96 11.51 9.66
N ALA A 11 -20.26 11.88 10.91
CA ALA A 11 -19.29 11.92 11.99
C ALA A 11 -18.60 10.55 12.16
N GLU A 12 -19.31 9.45 11.86
CA GLU A 12 -18.80 8.08 11.92
C GLU A 12 -17.82 7.76 10.78
N GLU A 13 -18.05 8.28 9.58
CA GLU A 13 -17.14 8.17 8.43
C GLU A 13 -15.89 9.02 8.62
N SER A 14 -16.02 10.23 9.17
CA SER A 14 -14.90 11.09 9.55
C SER A 14 -14.04 10.42 10.64
N MET A 15 -14.67 9.82 11.66
CA MET A 15 -13.96 9.13 12.75
C MET A 15 -13.25 7.86 12.26
N ARG A 16 -13.80 7.12 11.28
CA ARG A 16 -13.14 5.95 10.67
C ARG A 16 -11.91 6.32 9.86
N ARG A 17 -11.88 7.48 9.22
CA ARG A 17 -10.71 7.99 8.48
C ARG A 17 -9.57 8.41 9.40
N THR A 18 -9.87 8.98 10.55
CA THR A 18 -8.85 9.44 11.52
C THR A 18 -8.23 8.31 12.34
N ILE A 19 -8.82 7.10 12.34
CA ILE A 19 -8.28 5.94 13.05
C ILE A 19 -7.09 5.37 12.26
N ARG A 20 -5.91 5.40 12.89
CA ARG A 20 -4.68 4.85 12.29
C ARG A 20 -4.80 3.35 12.02
N THR A 21 -4.44 2.94 10.82
CA THR A 21 -4.46 1.53 10.35
C THR A 21 -3.24 0.72 10.80
N PHE A 22 -2.26 1.38 11.40
CA PHE A 22 -0.98 0.82 11.81
C PHE A 22 -0.68 1.08 13.29
N ALA A 23 0.24 0.30 13.85
CA ALA A 23 0.86 0.56 15.14
C ALA A 23 2.32 0.97 14.93
N ILE A 24 2.73 2.08 15.52
CA ILE A 24 4.16 2.44 15.55
C ILE A 24 4.84 1.48 16.54
N ARG A 25 5.71 0.63 16.02
CA ARG A 25 6.53 -0.28 16.82
C ARG A 25 7.94 0.28 16.94
N ALA A 26 8.51 0.24 18.14
CA ALA A 26 9.94 0.47 18.30
C ALA A 26 10.67 -0.68 17.58
N GLY A 27 11.29 -0.38 16.43
CA GLY A 27 12.09 -1.31 15.66
C GLY A 27 13.58 -1.07 15.88
N HIS A 28 14.38 -2.13 15.78
CA HIS A 28 15.83 -1.98 15.76
C HIS A 28 16.23 -1.28 14.45
N PHE A 29 16.91 -0.15 14.56
CA PHE A 29 17.40 0.64 13.45
C PHE A 29 18.93 0.52 13.45
N THR A 30 19.46 -0.36 12.61
CA THR A 30 20.89 -0.65 12.54
C THR A 30 21.69 0.57 12.07
N ALA A 31 22.99 0.58 12.33
CA ALA A 31 23.87 1.65 11.85
C ALA A 31 23.88 1.77 10.33
N CYS A 32 23.82 0.63 9.62
CA CYS A 32 23.74 0.61 8.16
C CYS A 32 22.42 1.21 7.65
N GLU A 33 21.29 0.81 8.22
CA GLU A 33 19.98 1.34 7.86
C GLU A 33 19.87 2.85 8.15
N LYS A 34 20.45 3.32 9.26
CA LYS A 34 20.54 4.76 9.58
C LYS A 34 21.36 5.53 8.54
N LYS A 35 22.49 4.95 8.10
CA LYS A 35 23.33 5.54 7.06
C LYS A 35 22.60 5.62 5.73
N ASP A 36 22.01 4.51 5.28
CA ASP A 36 21.24 4.47 4.03
C ASP A 36 20.05 5.44 4.09
N TYR A 37 19.33 5.48 5.21
CA TYR A 37 18.25 6.44 5.44
C TYR A 37 18.71 7.89 5.29
N ALA A 38 19.80 8.27 5.97
CA ALA A 38 20.30 9.65 5.92
C ALA A 38 20.80 10.07 4.54
N GLN A 39 21.44 9.16 3.80
CA GLN A 39 22.07 9.46 2.52
C GLN A 39 21.11 9.35 1.33
N LEU A 40 20.18 8.40 1.36
CA LEU A 40 19.36 8.07 0.19
C LEU A 40 17.92 8.57 0.27
N LEU A 41 17.38 8.85 1.46
CA LEU A 41 16.04 9.42 1.58
C LEU A 41 15.91 10.79 0.87
N PRO A 42 16.91 11.68 0.88
CA PRO A 42 16.86 12.91 0.08
C PRO A 42 16.74 12.69 -1.43
N VAL A 43 17.19 11.53 -1.93
CA VAL A 43 17.18 11.18 -3.36
C VAL A 43 15.92 10.42 -3.76
N PHE A 44 15.54 9.42 -2.98
CA PHE A 44 14.43 8.52 -3.28
C PHE A 44 13.15 8.84 -2.50
N GLY A 45 13.24 9.66 -1.46
CA GLY A 45 12.10 10.11 -0.69
C GLY A 45 11.33 11.22 -1.38
N VAL A 46 10.01 11.17 -1.27
CA VAL A 46 9.10 12.23 -1.68
C VAL A 46 8.46 12.80 -0.42
N GLN A 47 8.61 14.10 -0.22
CA GLN A 47 8.04 14.76 0.95
C GLN A 47 6.52 14.84 0.85
N TYR A 48 5.83 14.49 1.92
CA TYR A 48 4.42 14.79 2.08
C TYR A 48 4.23 16.30 2.28
N LYS A 49 3.61 16.94 1.32
CA LYS A 49 3.29 18.38 1.34
C LYS A 49 2.03 18.64 0.54
N GLU A 50 1.42 19.80 0.75
CA GLU A 50 0.24 20.21 -0.01
C GLU A 50 0.47 20.20 -1.53
N GLY A 51 -0.57 19.85 -2.26
CA GLY A 51 -0.58 19.78 -3.73
C GLY A 51 -0.49 18.37 -4.26
N ILE A 52 -1.09 18.15 -5.42
CA ILE A 52 -1.14 16.84 -6.08
C ILE A 52 0.24 16.46 -6.61
N LEU A 53 0.65 15.21 -6.37
CA LEU A 53 1.89 14.66 -6.87
C LEU A 53 1.86 14.51 -8.39
N ASP A 54 2.91 14.98 -9.03
CA ASP A 54 3.19 14.73 -10.44
C ASP A 54 4.15 13.53 -10.56
N PHE A 55 3.62 12.38 -10.93
CA PHE A 55 4.41 11.15 -11.05
C PHE A 55 5.48 11.24 -12.14
N GLU A 56 5.22 11.91 -13.26
CA GLU A 56 6.21 12.10 -14.31
C GLU A 56 7.42 12.88 -13.80
N LYS A 57 7.16 13.93 -13.03
CA LYS A 57 8.22 14.73 -12.40
C LYS A 57 9.02 13.94 -11.35
N ILE A 58 8.35 13.11 -10.55
CA ILE A 58 8.98 12.35 -9.46
C ILE A 58 9.86 11.22 -10.02
N PHE A 59 9.40 10.52 -11.05
CA PHE A 59 10.10 9.38 -11.63
C PHE A 59 10.95 9.73 -12.86
N GLY A 60 10.70 10.88 -13.49
CA GLY A 60 11.38 11.31 -14.72
C GLY A 60 10.92 10.58 -15.98
N ASN A 61 9.79 9.88 -15.93
CA ASN A 61 9.20 9.13 -17.03
C ASN A 61 7.68 8.97 -16.87
N LYS A 62 7.01 8.41 -17.88
CA LYS A 62 5.55 8.18 -17.92
C LYS A 62 5.15 6.71 -17.70
N ASN A 63 6.02 5.91 -17.14
CA ASN A 63 5.71 4.51 -16.88
C ASN A 63 4.52 4.35 -15.93
N PRO A 64 3.80 3.23 -15.99
CA PRO A 64 2.73 2.93 -15.05
C PRO A 64 3.19 3.05 -13.60
N VAL A 65 2.30 3.48 -12.71
CA VAL A 65 2.60 3.68 -11.29
C VAL A 65 1.84 2.68 -10.44
N VAL A 66 2.58 1.91 -9.66
CA VAL A 66 2.07 1.02 -8.62
C VAL A 66 2.36 1.66 -7.26
N ILE A 67 1.34 1.73 -6.40
CA ILE A 67 1.51 2.15 -5.00
C ILE A 67 1.46 0.93 -4.09
N GLU A 68 2.51 0.72 -3.29
CA GLU A 68 2.49 -0.30 -2.23
C GLU A 68 2.24 0.37 -0.88
N ILE A 69 1.20 -0.08 -0.18
CA ILE A 69 0.84 0.42 1.15
C ILE A 69 1.40 -0.50 2.22
N GLY A 70 2.34 0.02 3.02
CA GLY A 70 2.96 -0.72 4.11
C GLY A 70 3.96 -1.75 3.62
N PHE A 71 5.01 -1.34 2.92
CA PHE A 71 6.02 -2.25 2.36
C PHE A 71 6.90 -2.94 3.43
N GLY A 72 6.75 -2.59 4.71
CA GLY A 72 7.49 -3.20 5.81
C GLY A 72 9.01 -3.06 5.65
N MET A 73 9.72 -4.18 5.49
CA MET A 73 11.18 -4.18 5.26
C MET A 73 11.57 -4.02 3.79
N GLY A 74 10.61 -3.94 2.87
CA GLY A 74 10.80 -3.57 1.47
C GLY A 74 11.50 -4.60 0.58
N LYS A 75 11.81 -5.81 1.07
CA LYS A 75 12.51 -6.80 0.25
C LYS A 75 11.67 -7.28 -0.94
N ALA A 76 10.39 -7.55 -0.73
CA ALA A 76 9.48 -7.93 -1.81
C ALA A 76 9.34 -6.80 -2.82
N THR A 77 9.14 -5.58 -2.35
CA THR A 77 9.08 -4.35 -3.17
C THR A 77 10.30 -4.22 -4.07
N ALA A 78 11.50 -4.38 -3.50
CA ALA A 78 12.76 -4.29 -4.25
C ALA A 78 12.87 -5.36 -5.34
N ILE A 79 12.52 -6.61 -5.04
CA ILE A 79 12.55 -7.72 -6.00
C ILE A 79 11.53 -7.49 -7.13
N ILE A 80 10.32 -7.07 -6.79
CA ILE A 80 9.27 -6.77 -7.78
C ILE A 80 9.73 -5.63 -8.71
N ALA A 81 10.29 -4.57 -8.15
CA ALA A 81 10.77 -3.44 -8.93
C ALA A 81 11.97 -3.78 -9.82
N GLU A 82 12.89 -4.61 -9.34
CA GLU A 82 14.03 -5.12 -10.12
C GLU A 82 13.59 -5.92 -11.36
N ASN A 83 12.55 -6.76 -11.18
CA ASN A 83 12.00 -7.59 -12.25
C ASN A 83 11.08 -6.82 -13.23
N ASN A 84 10.70 -5.58 -12.90
CA ASN A 84 9.79 -4.76 -13.68
C ASN A 84 10.33 -3.33 -13.84
N PRO A 85 11.46 -3.13 -14.55
CA PRO A 85 12.11 -1.82 -14.65
C PRO A 85 11.26 -0.75 -15.35
N ASP A 86 10.28 -1.15 -16.16
CA ASP A 86 9.36 -0.28 -16.88
C ASP A 86 8.10 0.10 -16.09
N ILE A 87 8.05 -0.25 -14.81
CA ILE A 87 6.99 0.13 -13.88
C ILE A 87 7.59 0.96 -12.75
N ASN A 88 6.92 2.04 -12.39
CA ASN A 88 7.28 2.88 -11.25
C ASN A 88 6.58 2.40 -9.97
N TYR A 89 7.32 2.32 -8.88
CA TYR A 89 6.80 1.90 -7.57
C TYR A 89 6.90 3.03 -6.56
N LEU A 90 5.78 3.42 -5.97
CA LEU A 90 5.70 4.36 -4.87
C LEU A 90 5.37 3.60 -3.58
N GLY A 91 6.33 3.44 -2.71
CA GLY A 91 6.15 2.80 -1.41
C GLY A 91 5.69 3.79 -0.34
N LEU A 92 4.64 3.44 0.40
CA LEU A 92 4.14 4.21 1.54
C LEU A 92 4.41 3.42 2.82
N GLU A 93 5.14 4.01 3.76
CA GLU A 93 5.48 3.35 5.03
C GLU A 93 5.65 4.41 6.14
N VAL A 94 5.37 4.02 7.38
CA VAL A 94 5.55 4.88 8.57
C VAL A 94 6.70 4.42 9.47
N HIS A 95 7.21 3.22 9.23
CA HIS A 95 8.24 2.58 10.04
C HIS A 95 9.64 2.88 9.51
N LYS A 96 10.35 3.82 10.14
CA LYS A 96 11.68 4.29 9.71
C LYS A 96 12.70 3.18 9.44
N PRO A 97 12.86 2.15 10.29
CA PRO A 97 13.76 1.04 9.99
C PRO A 97 13.42 0.32 8.68
N GLY A 98 12.14 0.16 8.37
CA GLY A 98 11.70 -0.39 7.08
C GLY A 98 12.10 0.48 5.89
N VAL A 99 11.91 1.79 6.02
CA VAL A 99 12.36 2.77 5.01
C VAL A 99 13.87 2.68 4.79
N GLY A 100 14.67 2.66 5.86
CA GLY A 100 16.13 2.52 5.77
C GLY A 100 16.54 1.20 5.10
N LYS A 101 15.82 0.12 5.37
CA LYS A 101 16.09 -1.18 4.76
C LYS A 101 15.78 -1.21 3.26
N LEU A 102 14.63 -0.65 2.84
CA LEU A 102 14.30 -0.53 1.43
C LEU A 102 15.32 0.35 0.69
N LEU A 103 15.76 1.45 1.30
CA LEU A 103 16.82 2.29 0.72
C LEU A 103 18.13 1.51 0.53
N GLY A 104 18.49 0.64 1.46
CA GLY A 104 19.63 -0.28 1.33
C GLY A 104 19.45 -1.27 0.16
N GLU A 105 18.25 -1.83 -0.03
CA GLU A 105 17.93 -2.69 -1.18
C GLU A 105 18.03 -1.90 -2.51
N ILE A 106 17.51 -0.67 -2.54
CA ILE A 106 17.61 0.24 -3.70
C ILE A 106 19.07 0.45 -4.09
N ARG A 107 19.94 0.75 -3.13
CA ARG A 107 21.37 0.93 -3.35
C ARG A 107 22.03 -0.36 -3.86
N THR A 108 21.79 -1.47 -3.17
CA THR A 108 22.44 -2.76 -3.45
C THR A 108 22.06 -3.30 -4.84
N ARG A 109 20.80 -3.11 -5.26
CA ARG A 109 20.27 -3.55 -6.56
C ARG A 109 20.33 -2.47 -7.63
N ASN A 110 20.82 -1.26 -7.30
CA ASN A 110 20.89 -0.11 -8.21
C ASN A 110 19.52 0.25 -8.84
N LEU A 111 18.44 0.18 -8.05
CA LEU A 111 17.09 0.46 -8.53
C LEU A 111 16.87 1.94 -8.79
N LYS A 112 16.13 2.25 -9.86
CA LYS A 112 15.81 3.64 -10.26
C LYS A 112 14.31 3.93 -10.19
N ASN A 113 13.49 2.91 -10.21
CA ASN A 113 12.04 2.96 -10.38
C ASN A 113 11.26 2.86 -9.05
N ILE A 114 11.90 3.15 -7.91
CA ILE A 114 11.25 3.24 -6.59
C ILE A 114 11.33 4.66 -6.06
N ARG A 115 10.22 5.13 -5.44
CA ARG A 115 10.18 6.31 -4.58
C ARG A 115 9.46 5.96 -3.29
N ILE A 116 9.73 6.70 -2.22
CA ILE A 116 9.21 6.40 -0.87
C ILE A 116 8.57 7.66 -0.29
N ILE A 117 7.37 7.50 0.28
CA ILE A 117 6.77 8.52 1.17
C ILE A 117 6.68 7.91 2.58
N GLU A 118 7.40 8.51 3.52
CA GLU A 118 7.31 8.15 4.93
C GLU A 118 6.16 8.93 5.59
N HIS A 119 4.93 8.44 5.40
CA HIS A 119 3.73 9.08 5.93
C HIS A 119 2.55 8.10 5.99
N ASP A 120 1.47 8.48 6.71
CA ASP A 120 0.21 7.73 6.71
C ASP A 120 -0.36 7.60 5.30
N ALA A 121 -0.56 6.36 4.85
CA ALA A 121 -1.02 6.09 3.50
C ALA A 121 -2.39 6.71 3.21
N MET A 122 -3.31 6.72 4.18
CA MET A 122 -4.64 7.30 3.95
C MET A 122 -4.58 8.80 3.73
N GLU A 123 -3.74 9.51 4.50
CA GLU A 123 -3.50 10.94 4.30
C GLU A 123 -2.84 11.23 2.95
N VAL A 124 -1.85 10.40 2.57
CA VAL A 124 -1.21 10.49 1.24
C VAL A 124 -2.23 10.33 0.13
N LEU A 125 -3.05 9.28 0.17
CA LEU A 125 -4.05 9.03 -0.87
C LEU A 125 -5.11 10.13 -0.92
N GLU A 126 -5.55 10.62 0.23
CA GLU A 126 -6.61 11.63 0.29
C GLU A 126 -6.14 13.00 -0.23
N ASN A 127 -4.92 13.41 0.16
CA ASN A 127 -4.49 14.79 0.01
C ASN A 127 -3.59 15.05 -1.20
N ILE A 128 -2.79 14.06 -1.63
CA ILE A 128 -1.75 14.31 -2.64
C ILE A 128 -1.76 13.36 -3.84
N ILE A 129 -2.58 12.32 -3.85
CA ILE A 129 -2.74 11.43 -5.01
C ILE A 129 -4.01 11.83 -5.77
N ALA A 130 -3.88 12.14 -7.06
CA ALA A 130 -5.02 12.49 -7.92
C ALA A 130 -5.99 11.30 -8.06
N PRO A 131 -7.30 11.54 -8.20
CA PRO A 131 -8.24 10.52 -8.63
C PRO A 131 -7.81 9.89 -9.96
N GLU A 132 -8.06 8.59 -10.13
CA GLU A 132 -7.81 7.84 -11.37
C GLU A 132 -6.40 8.01 -11.95
N SER A 133 -5.37 8.08 -11.08
CA SER A 133 -3.98 8.31 -11.48
C SER A 133 -3.05 7.12 -11.26
N VAL A 134 -3.50 6.09 -10.56
CA VAL A 134 -2.69 4.94 -10.14
C VAL A 134 -3.07 3.70 -10.93
N ASP A 135 -2.07 2.97 -11.43
CA ASP A 135 -2.31 1.75 -12.22
C ASP A 135 -2.57 0.53 -11.35
N ALA A 136 -1.97 0.46 -10.17
CA ALA A 136 -2.27 -0.62 -9.22
C ALA A 136 -1.95 -0.25 -7.76
N PHE A 137 -2.61 -0.95 -6.83
CA PHE A 137 -2.26 -0.97 -5.41
C PHE A 137 -1.83 -2.37 -4.99
N HIS A 138 -0.70 -2.45 -4.30
CA HIS A 138 -0.22 -3.63 -3.61
C HIS A 138 -0.36 -3.45 -2.10
N ILE A 139 -1.01 -4.40 -1.44
CA ILE A 139 -1.26 -4.39 0.01
C ILE A 139 -0.95 -5.79 0.53
N PHE A 140 0.27 -5.98 1.02
CA PHE A 140 0.78 -7.28 1.43
C PHE A 140 0.88 -7.38 2.95
N PHE A 141 0.16 -8.32 3.53
CA PHE A 141 0.18 -8.64 4.97
C PHE A 141 -0.01 -7.42 5.89
N PRO A 142 -1.03 -6.58 5.65
CA PRO A 142 -1.33 -5.47 6.56
C PRO A 142 -1.72 -6.00 7.93
N ASP A 143 -1.57 -5.18 8.98
CA ASP A 143 -1.91 -5.54 10.35
C ASP A 143 -3.36 -6.10 10.42
N PRO A 144 -3.56 -7.35 10.87
CA PRO A 144 -4.87 -8.02 10.82
C PRO A 144 -5.83 -7.56 11.91
N TRP A 145 -5.32 -6.89 12.98
CA TRP A 145 -6.11 -6.40 14.10
C TRP A 145 -7.07 -7.46 14.66
N GLN A 146 -6.51 -8.56 15.16
CA GLN A 146 -7.22 -9.77 15.57
C GLN A 146 -8.28 -9.54 16.64
N LYS A 147 -8.07 -8.56 17.54
CA LYS A 147 -9.04 -8.27 18.61
C LYS A 147 -10.23 -7.51 18.02
N LYS A 148 -11.47 -7.96 18.27
CA LYS A 148 -12.72 -7.36 17.77
C LYS A 148 -12.77 -5.82 17.93
N ARG A 149 -12.37 -5.30 19.10
CA ARG A 149 -12.30 -3.85 19.35
C ARG A 149 -11.35 -3.08 18.44
N HIS A 150 -10.40 -3.77 17.75
CA HIS A 150 -9.41 -3.19 16.86
C HIS A 150 -9.74 -3.38 15.38
N GLU A 151 -10.76 -4.14 15.01
CA GLU A 151 -11.15 -4.38 13.61
C GLU A 151 -11.36 -3.09 12.82
N LYS A 152 -11.88 -2.04 13.47
CA LYS A 152 -12.02 -0.71 12.90
C LYS A 152 -10.71 -0.09 12.38
N ARG A 153 -9.55 -0.66 12.75
CA ARG A 153 -8.23 -0.26 12.28
C ARG A 153 -7.77 -1.00 11.02
N ARG A 154 -8.47 -2.04 10.60
CA ARG A 154 -8.13 -2.79 9.37
C ARG A 154 -8.11 -1.85 8.18
N LEU A 155 -7.03 -1.96 7.37
CA LEU A 155 -6.87 -1.14 6.18
C LEU A 155 -7.94 -1.46 5.13
N ILE A 156 -8.16 -2.76 4.87
CA ILE A 156 -9.15 -3.25 3.91
C ILE A 156 -10.53 -3.24 4.56
N GLN A 157 -11.15 -2.07 4.56
CA GLN A 157 -12.56 -1.85 4.90
C GLN A 157 -13.03 -0.49 4.36
N ARG A 158 -14.32 -0.37 4.09
CA ARG A 158 -14.94 0.90 3.74
C ARG A 158 -14.97 1.85 4.94
N PRO A 159 -14.76 3.17 4.73
CA PRO A 159 -14.60 3.86 3.44
C PRO A 159 -13.18 3.90 2.87
N ARG A 160 -12.18 3.25 3.51
CA ARG A 160 -10.78 3.29 3.05
C ARG A 160 -10.62 2.63 1.68
N THR A 161 -11.29 1.51 1.45
CA THR A 161 -11.29 0.85 0.13
C THR A 161 -11.96 1.68 -0.94
N ASP A 162 -12.96 2.50 -0.59
CA ASP A 162 -13.57 3.46 -1.52
C ASP A 162 -12.56 4.53 -1.95
N LEU A 163 -11.77 5.05 -1.00
CA LEU A 163 -10.69 5.99 -1.28
C LEU A 163 -9.63 5.37 -2.20
N ILE A 164 -9.16 4.17 -1.88
CA ILE A 164 -8.17 3.45 -2.71
C ILE A 164 -8.73 3.25 -4.13
N ALA A 165 -9.96 2.75 -4.26
CA ALA A 165 -10.62 2.54 -5.54
C ALA A 165 -10.75 3.83 -6.36
N SER A 166 -11.00 4.97 -5.70
CA SER A 166 -11.10 6.27 -6.37
C SER A 166 -9.78 6.76 -6.97
N ARG A 167 -8.65 6.25 -6.51
CA ARG A 167 -7.32 6.60 -7.02
C ARG A 167 -6.88 5.72 -8.17
N LEU A 168 -7.48 4.53 -8.32
CA LEU A 168 -7.20 3.63 -9.43
C LEU A 168 -7.74 4.18 -10.75
N LYS A 169 -6.91 4.09 -11.79
CA LYS A 169 -7.36 4.22 -13.17
C LYS A 169 -8.34 3.10 -13.51
N LYS A 170 -9.23 3.36 -14.46
CA LYS A 170 -10.08 2.31 -15.05
C LYS A 170 -9.20 1.19 -15.61
N GLY A 171 -9.53 -0.07 -15.29
CA GLY A 171 -8.72 -1.24 -15.64
C GLY A 171 -7.52 -1.49 -14.71
N GLY A 172 -7.19 -0.56 -13.82
CA GLY A 172 -6.19 -0.76 -12.79
C GLY A 172 -6.66 -1.78 -11.74
N TYR A 173 -5.75 -2.25 -10.88
CA TYR A 173 -6.08 -3.32 -9.93
C TYR A 173 -5.63 -3.01 -8.49
N LEU A 174 -6.33 -3.63 -7.55
CA LEU A 174 -5.94 -3.74 -6.15
C LEU A 174 -5.60 -5.20 -5.87
N TYR A 175 -4.41 -5.45 -5.30
CA TYR A 175 -3.95 -6.77 -4.91
C TYR A 175 -3.68 -6.81 -3.41
N PHE A 176 -4.51 -7.59 -2.71
CA PHE A 176 -4.46 -7.75 -1.25
C PHE A 176 -4.09 -9.17 -0.88
N VAL A 177 -3.13 -9.32 0.04
CA VAL A 177 -2.64 -10.62 0.54
C VAL A 177 -2.63 -10.63 2.05
N THR A 178 -3.11 -11.70 2.66
CA THR A 178 -3.07 -11.91 4.12
C THR A 178 -2.99 -13.40 4.49
N ASP A 179 -2.30 -13.70 5.59
CA ASP A 179 -2.19 -15.04 6.19
C ASP A 179 -3.18 -15.26 7.35
N TRP A 180 -4.10 -14.30 7.59
CA TRP A 180 -5.11 -14.36 8.65
C TRP A 180 -6.51 -14.55 8.05
N LEU A 181 -7.04 -15.76 8.10
CA LEU A 181 -8.31 -16.11 7.45
C LEU A 181 -9.48 -15.20 7.84
N PRO A 182 -9.71 -14.84 9.13
CA PRO A 182 -10.80 -13.92 9.47
C PRO A 182 -10.65 -12.52 8.84
N TYR A 183 -9.43 -12.10 8.54
CA TYR A 183 -9.22 -10.84 7.82
C TYR A 183 -9.38 -11.03 6.30
N ALA A 184 -9.03 -12.20 5.77
CA ALA A 184 -9.27 -12.51 4.37
C ALA A 184 -10.77 -12.52 4.05
N GLU A 185 -11.58 -13.20 4.84
CA GLU A 185 -13.05 -13.24 4.69
C GLU A 185 -13.66 -11.85 4.82
N PHE A 186 -13.30 -11.11 5.88
CA PHE A 186 -13.74 -9.73 6.06
C PHE A 186 -13.31 -8.81 4.91
N GLY A 187 -12.05 -8.90 4.49
CA GLY A 187 -11.51 -8.08 3.42
C GLY A 187 -12.17 -8.36 2.07
N LEU A 188 -12.42 -9.63 1.76
CA LEU A 188 -13.14 -10.03 0.56
C LEU A 188 -14.54 -9.38 0.52
N GLU A 189 -15.31 -9.50 1.60
CA GLU A 189 -16.63 -8.87 1.72
C GLU A 189 -16.58 -7.35 1.53
N GLN A 190 -15.59 -6.69 2.15
CA GLN A 190 -15.43 -5.23 2.04
C GLN A 190 -15.09 -4.79 0.61
N LEU A 191 -14.20 -5.53 -0.07
CA LEU A 191 -13.81 -5.25 -1.46
C LEU A 191 -14.95 -5.50 -2.43
N GLU A 192 -15.75 -6.56 -2.24
CA GLU A 192 -16.94 -6.83 -3.05
C GLU A 192 -18.01 -5.74 -2.91
N LYS A 193 -18.12 -5.12 -1.73
CA LYS A 193 -19.02 -3.99 -1.47
C LYS A 193 -18.46 -2.63 -1.91
N THR A 194 -17.19 -2.56 -2.33
CA THR A 194 -16.56 -1.30 -2.70
C THR A 194 -16.99 -0.90 -4.12
N PRO A 195 -17.63 0.27 -4.29
CA PRO A 195 -18.11 0.71 -5.60
C PRO A 195 -16.97 0.83 -6.62
N GLY A 196 -17.20 0.37 -7.83
CA GLY A 196 -16.24 0.44 -8.94
C GLY A 196 -15.13 -0.60 -8.87
N LEU A 197 -15.13 -1.52 -7.91
CA LEU A 197 -14.24 -2.68 -7.90
C LEU A 197 -15.01 -3.95 -8.27
N LYS A 198 -14.39 -4.80 -9.08
CA LYS A 198 -14.89 -6.11 -9.45
C LYS A 198 -13.83 -7.15 -9.18
N ASN A 199 -14.17 -8.22 -8.47
CA ASN A 199 -13.28 -9.34 -8.26
C ASN A 199 -12.88 -9.95 -9.61
N LYS A 200 -11.58 -10.14 -9.80
CA LYS A 200 -11.05 -10.79 -11.03
C LYS A 200 -11.30 -12.29 -11.03
N TYR A 201 -11.44 -12.89 -9.87
CA TYR A 201 -11.59 -14.33 -9.66
C TYR A 201 -12.89 -14.63 -8.90
N GLU A 202 -13.27 -15.88 -8.83
CA GLU A 202 -14.34 -16.32 -7.92
C GLU A 202 -13.74 -16.54 -6.52
N GLY A 203 -13.96 -15.57 -5.61
CA GLY A 203 -13.37 -15.59 -4.26
C GLY A 203 -11.90 -15.19 -4.24
N TYR A 204 -11.02 -16.11 -3.85
CA TYR A 204 -9.58 -15.83 -3.73
C TYR A 204 -8.85 -16.02 -5.07
N ALA A 205 -7.83 -15.18 -5.27
CA ALA A 205 -6.94 -15.28 -6.42
C ALA A 205 -5.90 -16.41 -6.23
N PRO A 206 -5.45 -17.06 -7.31
CA PRO A 206 -4.27 -17.92 -7.24
C PRO A 206 -3.03 -17.09 -6.97
N HIS A 207 -2.00 -17.72 -6.40
CA HIS A 207 -0.70 -17.07 -6.19
C HIS A 207 -0.15 -16.48 -7.50
N GLN A 208 0.25 -15.21 -7.42
CA GLN A 208 0.83 -14.52 -8.56
C GLN A 208 2.35 -14.76 -8.58
N GLN A 209 2.85 -15.48 -9.58
CA GLN A 209 4.26 -15.90 -9.67
C GLN A 209 5.27 -14.76 -9.63
N TRP A 210 4.86 -13.54 -10.04
CA TRP A 210 5.70 -12.35 -9.98
C TRP A 210 5.86 -11.77 -8.56
N ARG A 211 5.00 -12.19 -7.60
CA ARG A 211 5.10 -11.80 -6.20
C ARG A 211 6.06 -12.75 -5.48
N PRO A 212 7.22 -12.28 -4.99
CA PRO A 212 8.15 -13.14 -4.28
C PRO A 212 7.58 -13.55 -2.92
N GLU A 213 7.83 -14.77 -2.52
CA GLU A 213 7.59 -15.21 -1.15
C GLU A 213 8.55 -14.49 -0.19
N THR A 214 8.01 -13.96 0.90
CA THR A 214 8.79 -13.30 1.93
C THR A 214 9.13 -14.27 3.06
N ARG A 215 10.16 -13.94 3.87
CA ARG A 215 10.45 -14.70 5.11
C ARG A 215 9.27 -14.68 6.08
N PHE A 216 8.47 -13.61 6.07
CA PHE A 216 7.26 -13.52 6.90
C PHE A 216 6.23 -14.54 6.42
N GLU A 217 6.00 -14.62 5.13
CA GLU A 217 5.10 -15.57 4.48
C GLU A 217 5.56 -17.01 4.73
N GLN A 218 6.84 -17.32 4.54
CA GLN A 218 7.39 -18.63 4.82
C GLN A 218 7.14 -19.07 6.27
N LYS A 219 7.35 -18.19 7.24
CA LYS A 219 6.99 -18.46 8.65
C LYS A 219 5.50 -18.71 8.84
N GLY A 220 4.65 -18.10 8.05
CA GLY A 220 3.21 -18.36 8.04
C GLY A 220 2.90 -19.75 7.52
N ILE A 221 3.50 -20.13 6.39
CA ILE A 221 3.38 -21.46 5.77
C ILE A 221 3.91 -22.53 6.72
N ASP A 222 5.07 -22.33 7.33
CA ASP A 222 5.68 -23.24 8.31
C ASP A 222 4.78 -23.43 9.56
N ALA A 223 3.96 -22.43 9.86
CA ALA A 223 2.94 -22.48 10.92
C ALA A 223 1.57 -22.98 10.43
N ASN A 224 1.50 -23.63 9.26
CA ASN A 224 0.28 -24.11 8.59
C ASN A 224 -0.78 -23.03 8.35
N ARG A 225 -0.36 -21.76 8.16
CA ARG A 225 -1.28 -20.69 7.77
C ARG A 225 -1.44 -20.66 6.26
N VAL A 226 -2.68 -20.57 5.81
CA VAL A 226 -3.01 -20.44 4.39
C VAL A 226 -2.84 -18.98 3.98
N ILE A 227 -2.15 -18.75 2.88
CA ILE A 227 -2.03 -17.41 2.28
C ILE A 227 -3.25 -17.17 1.40
N ASN A 228 -4.00 -16.13 1.71
CA ASN A 228 -5.19 -15.73 0.95
C ASN A 228 -4.87 -14.48 0.14
N GLU A 229 -5.13 -14.57 -1.15
CA GLU A 229 -4.83 -13.52 -2.13
C GLU A 229 -6.13 -13.06 -2.80
N MET A 230 -6.28 -11.77 -3.04
CA MET A 230 -7.46 -11.18 -3.67
C MET A 230 -7.01 -10.15 -4.70
N MET A 231 -7.63 -10.17 -5.86
CA MET A 231 -7.35 -9.22 -6.93
C MET A 231 -8.65 -8.62 -7.47
N PHE A 232 -8.77 -7.32 -7.36
CA PHE A 232 -9.95 -6.56 -7.80
C PHE A 232 -9.57 -5.56 -8.87
N ILE A 233 -10.38 -5.46 -9.91
CA ILE A 233 -10.16 -4.58 -11.07
C ILE A 233 -11.11 -3.40 -10.98
N LYS A 234 -10.60 -2.20 -11.23
CA LYS A 234 -11.39 -0.97 -11.36
C LYS A 234 -12.20 -0.99 -12.67
N GLN A 235 -13.52 -0.82 -12.55
CA GLN A 235 -14.48 -0.75 -13.67
C GLN A 235 -14.62 0.66 -14.24
#